data_a93104e45dcb23258ff9e70ac7f6b23d
#
_entry.id   a93104e45dcb23258ff9e70ac7f6b23d
#
_cell.length_a   1.000
_cell.length_b   1.000
_cell.length_c   1.000
_cell.angle_alpha   90.00
_cell.angle_beta   90.00
_cell.angle_gamma   90.00
#
_symmetry.space_group_name_H-M   'P 1'
#
loop_
_entity.id
_entity.type
_entity.pdbx_description
1 polymer ?
#
loop_
_entity_poly.entity_id
_entity_poly.type
_entity_poly.pdbx_seq_one_letter_code
_entity_poly.pdbx_strand_id
1 'polypeptide(L)'
;MENVDLSTTIFGKKLDLPFYCAPTALQRLFHYDGERAVGKAAQKYNTMFGVSALSTVSVEEISSIVSTPKMFQFYFHKDRGLNDSCLERAKAAKFDVMALTVDTITCLLYTSDAADE
;
A
#
# COMPACT_ATOMS: atom_id res chain seq x y z
N MET A 1 28.72 21.33 11.43
CA MET A 1 27.46 21.00 10.72
C MET A 1 26.42 20.67 11.78
N GLU A 2 25.33 21.40 11.83
CA GLU A 2 24.24 21.07 12.73
C GLU A 2 23.62 19.73 12.24
N ASN A 3 23.39 18.80 13.14
CA ASN A 3 22.66 17.56 12.83
C ASN A 3 21.18 17.92 12.65
N VAL A 4 20.71 17.90 11.42
CA VAL A 4 19.29 18.11 11.10
C VAL A 4 18.54 16.81 11.35
N ASP A 5 17.59 16.82 12.29
CA ASP A 5 16.69 15.70 12.55
C ASP A 5 15.46 15.83 11.64
N LEU A 6 15.28 14.88 10.71
CA LEU A 6 14.14 14.80 9.80
C LEU A 6 13.06 13.82 10.26
N SER A 7 13.25 13.19 11.43
CA SER A 7 12.31 12.19 11.93
C SER A 7 10.93 12.78 12.20
N THR A 8 9.91 11.95 12.02
CA THR A 8 8.51 12.30 12.28
C THR A 8 7.75 11.08 12.79
N THR A 9 6.54 11.31 13.29
CA THR A 9 5.65 10.24 13.69
C THR A 9 4.33 10.36 12.93
N ILE A 10 3.96 9.30 12.20
CA ILE A 10 2.72 9.22 11.43
C ILE A 10 1.97 7.96 11.89
N PHE A 11 0.69 8.10 12.22
CA PHE A 11 -0.15 6.99 12.73
C PHE A 11 0.50 6.20 13.89
N GLY A 12 1.19 6.89 14.79
CA GLY A 12 1.89 6.28 15.92
C GLY A 12 3.18 5.54 15.55
N LYS A 13 3.63 5.60 14.29
CA LYS A 13 4.87 4.99 13.81
C LYS A 13 5.94 6.05 13.59
N LYS A 14 7.12 5.84 14.19
CA LYS A 14 8.26 6.70 13.99
C LYS A 14 8.93 6.40 12.65
N LEU A 15 9.16 7.45 11.86
CA LEU A 15 9.86 7.42 10.58
C LEU A 15 11.09 8.31 10.67
N ASP A 16 12.17 7.94 9.98
CA ASP A 16 13.41 8.74 9.94
C ASP A 16 13.33 9.89 8.93
N LEU A 17 12.33 9.83 8.03
CA LEU A 17 12.10 10.83 6.99
C LEU A 17 10.65 11.36 7.03
N PRO A 18 10.41 12.66 6.73
CA PRO A 18 9.08 13.27 6.76
C PRO A 18 8.27 13.00 5.50
N PHE A 19 8.51 11.88 4.83
CA PHE A 19 7.75 11.40 3.67
C PHE A 19 7.70 9.87 3.65
N TYR A 20 6.81 9.30 2.87
CA TYR A 20 6.66 7.87 2.68
C TYR A 20 6.42 7.51 1.21
N CYS A 21 6.60 6.24 0.88
CA CYS A 21 6.30 5.73 -0.46
C CYS A 21 4.79 5.56 -0.60
N ALA A 22 4.16 6.38 -1.45
CA ALA A 22 2.73 6.31 -1.71
C ALA A 22 2.33 4.96 -2.35
N PRO A 23 1.09 4.48 -2.12
CA PRO A 23 0.59 3.28 -2.77
C PRO A 23 0.51 3.48 -4.29
N THR A 24 1.28 2.71 -5.04
CA THR A 24 1.30 2.77 -6.51
C THR A 24 0.94 1.39 -7.06
N ALA A 25 -0.02 1.36 -7.98
CA ALA A 25 -0.49 0.13 -8.61
C ALA A 25 0.52 -0.44 -9.61
N LEU A 26 0.48 -1.75 -9.82
CA LEU A 26 1.08 -2.46 -10.95
C LEU A 26 2.57 -2.16 -11.18
N GLN A 27 3.36 -2.07 -10.12
CA GLN A 27 4.76 -1.61 -10.22
C GLN A 27 5.65 -2.52 -11.07
N ARG A 28 5.34 -3.82 -11.19
CA ARG A 28 6.09 -4.74 -12.06
C ARG A 28 5.88 -4.51 -13.56
N LEU A 29 4.95 -3.67 -13.95
CA LEU A 29 4.87 -3.19 -15.34
C LEU A 29 6.02 -2.23 -15.69
N PHE A 30 6.62 -1.59 -14.69
CA PHE A 30 7.68 -0.59 -14.87
C PHE A 30 9.07 -1.13 -14.53
N HIS A 31 9.15 -2.04 -13.56
CA HIS A 31 10.42 -2.62 -13.13
C HIS A 31 10.23 -4.06 -12.66
N TYR A 32 11.17 -4.94 -13.00
CA TYR A 32 11.10 -6.37 -12.68
C TYR A 32 10.80 -6.69 -11.21
N ASP A 33 11.47 -6.00 -10.30
CA ASP A 33 11.26 -6.21 -8.85
C ASP A 33 10.01 -5.50 -8.31
N GLY A 34 9.51 -4.47 -9.00
CA GLY A 34 8.29 -3.74 -8.63
C GLY A 34 8.25 -3.35 -7.14
N GLU A 35 7.19 -3.74 -6.46
CA GLU A 35 6.96 -3.45 -5.04
C GLU A 35 8.05 -3.98 -4.11
N ARG A 36 8.78 -5.03 -4.50
CA ARG A 36 9.91 -5.57 -3.73
C ARG A 36 11.04 -4.55 -3.61
N ALA A 37 11.38 -3.88 -4.71
CA ALA A 37 12.44 -2.89 -4.73
C ALA A 37 12.07 -1.66 -3.91
N VAL A 38 10.84 -1.16 -4.07
CA VAL A 38 10.34 0.01 -3.34
C VAL A 38 10.24 -0.30 -1.84
N GLY A 39 9.73 -1.47 -1.47
CA GLY A 39 9.65 -1.90 -0.06
C GLY A 39 11.02 -2.00 0.60
N LYS A 40 12.01 -2.57 -0.09
CA LYS A 40 13.39 -2.62 0.42
C LYS A 40 14.01 -1.23 0.57
N ALA A 41 13.72 -0.31 -0.35
CA ALA A 41 14.17 1.08 -0.26
C ALA A 41 13.53 1.80 0.94
N ALA A 42 12.21 1.65 1.12
CA ALA A 42 11.51 2.21 2.27
C ALA A 42 12.08 1.69 3.59
N GLN A 43 12.37 0.39 3.68
CA GLN A 43 13.00 -0.22 4.85
C GLN A 43 14.40 0.34 5.09
N LYS A 44 15.22 0.49 4.04
CA LYS A 44 16.59 1.02 4.16
C LYS A 44 16.62 2.40 4.80
N TYR A 45 15.64 3.23 4.51
CA TYR A 45 15.54 4.60 5.02
C TYR A 45 14.53 4.75 6.17
N ASN A 46 14.06 3.65 6.72
CA ASN A 46 13.07 3.60 7.81
C ASN A 46 11.90 4.57 7.59
N THR A 47 11.31 4.50 6.41
CA THR A 47 10.07 5.22 6.09
C THR A 47 8.93 4.25 5.83
N MET A 48 7.68 4.72 5.81
CA MET A 48 6.52 3.88 5.59
C MET A 48 6.40 3.48 4.12
N PHE A 49 6.00 2.23 3.88
CA PHE A 49 5.71 1.71 2.55
C PHE A 49 4.20 1.56 2.33
N GLY A 50 3.65 2.34 1.39
CA GLY A 50 2.27 2.21 0.92
C GLY A 50 2.16 1.14 -0.15
N VAL A 51 1.29 0.16 0.06
CA VAL A 51 1.01 -0.95 -0.85
C VAL A 51 -0.39 -0.81 -1.39
N SER A 52 -0.53 -0.81 -2.72
CA SER A 52 -1.82 -0.73 -3.39
C SER A 52 -2.58 -2.07 -3.32
N ALA A 53 -3.90 -2.01 -3.27
CA ALA A 53 -4.75 -3.18 -3.51
C ALA A 53 -4.52 -3.80 -4.91
N LEU A 54 -4.02 -2.99 -5.85
CA LEU A 54 -3.66 -3.41 -7.21
C LEU A 54 -2.14 -3.67 -7.34
N SER A 55 -1.47 -4.05 -6.25
CA SER A 55 -0.05 -4.43 -6.30
C SER A 55 0.15 -5.71 -7.09
N THR A 56 1.34 -5.85 -7.70
CA THR A 56 1.73 -7.06 -8.44
C THR A 56 2.47 -8.08 -7.58
N VAL A 57 2.69 -7.74 -6.31
CA VAL A 57 3.29 -8.61 -5.29
C VAL A 57 2.30 -8.72 -4.14
N SER A 58 2.10 -9.93 -3.61
CA SER A 58 1.12 -10.17 -2.55
C SER A 58 1.51 -9.49 -1.23
N VAL A 59 0.51 -9.16 -0.42
CA VAL A 59 0.74 -8.54 0.91
C VAL A 59 1.55 -9.46 1.82
N GLU A 60 1.38 -10.77 1.68
CA GLU A 60 2.11 -11.79 2.44
C GLU A 60 3.59 -11.79 2.08
N GLU A 61 3.92 -11.75 0.77
CA GLU A 61 5.29 -11.68 0.31
C GLU A 61 5.95 -10.38 0.74
N ILE A 62 5.28 -9.23 0.56
CA ILE A 62 5.80 -7.94 1.02
C ILE A 62 6.09 -7.98 2.51
N SER A 63 5.17 -8.53 3.31
CA SER A 63 5.36 -8.63 4.76
C SER A 63 6.55 -9.52 5.15
N SER A 64 6.88 -10.52 4.34
CA SER A 64 8.03 -11.40 4.60
C SER A 64 9.39 -10.73 4.34
N ILE A 65 9.44 -9.72 3.48
CA ILE A 65 10.68 -9.06 3.04
C ILE A 65 10.85 -7.64 3.56
N VAL A 66 9.78 -7.02 4.09
CA VAL A 66 9.76 -5.61 4.52
C VAL A 66 9.27 -5.51 5.96
N SER A 67 10.13 -5.02 6.87
CA SER A 67 9.81 -4.84 8.29
C SER A 67 9.46 -3.40 8.68
N THR A 68 9.66 -2.42 7.80
CA THR A 68 9.26 -1.02 8.03
C THR A 68 7.74 -0.89 8.18
N PRO A 69 7.21 0.17 8.79
CA PRO A 69 5.78 0.40 8.82
C PRO A 69 5.14 0.35 7.43
N LYS A 70 4.01 -0.34 7.33
CA LYS A 70 3.30 -0.62 6.07
C LYS A 70 1.88 -0.09 6.11
N MET A 71 1.48 0.57 5.02
CA MET A 71 0.11 1.01 4.76
C MET A 71 -0.49 0.15 3.66
N PHE A 72 -1.71 -0.34 3.82
CA PHE A 72 -2.47 -1.01 2.77
C PHE A 72 -3.51 -0.05 2.21
N GLN A 73 -3.42 0.27 0.91
CA GLN A 73 -4.43 1.07 0.22
C GLN A 73 -5.51 0.13 -0.32
N PHE A 74 -6.75 0.48 -0.07
CA PHE A 74 -7.91 -0.35 -0.29
C PHE A 74 -9.01 0.41 -1.06
N TYR A 75 -9.64 -0.29 -2.00
CA TYR A 75 -10.89 0.13 -2.63
C TYR A 75 -12.04 -0.67 -2.07
N PHE A 76 -13.16 -0.02 -1.79
CA PHE A 76 -14.35 -0.72 -1.35
C PHE A 76 -15.05 -1.37 -2.56
N HIS A 77 -15.17 -2.69 -2.52
CA HIS A 77 -15.83 -3.48 -3.56
C HIS A 77 -17.31 -3.75 -3.20
N LYS A 78 -18.14 -3.96 -4.21
CA LYS A 78 -19.54 -4.37 -4.03
C LYS A 78 -19.64 -5.73 -3.33
N ASP A 79 -18.72 -6.64 -3.62
CA ASP A 79 -18.61 -7.93 -2.94
C ASP A 79 -18.00 -7.75 -1.55
N ARG A 80 -18.82 -7.94 -0.53
CA ARG A 80 -18.39 -7.83 0.87
C ARG A 80 -17.40 -8.92 1.27
N GLY A 81 -17.55 -10.14 0.76
CA GLY A 81 -16.63 -11.24 1.04
C GLY A 81 -15.23 -10.95 0.54
N LEU A 82 -15.11 -10.30 -0.62
CA LEU A 82 -13.82 -9.83 -1.13
C LEU A 82 -13.21 -8.76 -0.22
N ASN A 83 -14.00 -7.80 0.25
CA ASN A 83 -13.55 -6.76 1.18
C ASN A 83 -12.99 -7.38 2.45
N ASP A 84 -13.75 -8.27 3.08
CA ASP A 84 -13.37 -8.94 4.32
C ASP A 84 -12.08 -9.75 4.12
N SER A 85 -11.98 -10.50 3.02
CA SER A 85 -10.79 -11.27 2.68
C SER A 85 -9.54 -10.39 2.51
N CYS A 86 -9.64 -9.27 1.80
CA CYS A 86 -8.53 -8.34 1.61
C CYS A 86 -8.05 -7.75 2.95
N LEU A 87 -9.00 -7.33 3.81
CA LEU A 87 -8.70 -6.74 5.10
C LEU A 87 -8.06 -7.75 6.07
N GLU A 88 -8.61 -8.96 6.13
CA GLU A 88 -8.05 -10.03 6.97
C GLU A 88 -6.63 -10.42 6.53
N ARG A 89 -6.37 -10.51 5.24
CA ARG A 89 -5.02 -10.78 4.71
C ARG A 89 -4.03 -9.66 5.06
N ALA A 90 -4.41 -8.39 4.88
CA ALA A 90 -3.57 -7.25 5.24
C ALA A 90 -3.28 -7.22 6.75
N LYS A 91 -4.29 -7.51 7.57
CA LYS A 91 -4.16 -7.61 9.03
C LYS A 91 -3.23 -8.78 9.43
N ALA A 92 -3.43 -9.98 8.87
CA ALA A 92 -2.58 -11.14 9.11
C ALA A 92 -1.12 -10.88 8.68
N ALA A 93 -0.92 -10.13 7.59
CA ALA A 93 0.38 -9.69 7.10
C ALA A 93 0.95 -8.49 7.91
N LYS A 94 0.33 -8.11 9.02
CA LYS A 94 0.80 -7.06 9.96
C LYS A 94 1.02 -5.71 9.27
N PHE A 95 0.09 -5.30 8.42
CA PHE A 95 0.04 -3.92 7.96
C PHE A 95 -0.43 -3.02 9.11
N ASP A 96 0.19 -1.86 9.25
CA ASP A 96 -0.02 -0.96 10.39
C ASP A 96 -1.16 0.03 10.16
N VAL A 97 -1.40 0.39 8.90
CA VAL A 97 -2.35 1.44 8.50
C VAL A 97 -3.15 0.97 7.29
N MET A 98 -4.41 1.38 7.23
CA MET A 98 -5.24 1.24 6.04
C MET A 98 -5.59 2.61 5.48
N ALA A 99 -5.44 2.79 4.17
CA ALA A 99 -5.88 3.96 3.42
C ALA A 99 -7.07 3.57 2.53
N LEU A 100 -8.25 4.07 2.84
CA LEU A 100 -9.45 3.87 2.02
C LEU A 100 -9.50 4.92 0.91
N THR A 101 -9.53 4.48 -0.34
CA THR A 101 -9.75 5.36 -1.50
C THR A 101 -11.24 5.59 -1.71
N VAL A 102 -11.66 6.85 -1.71
CA VAL A 102 -13.08 7.25 -1.74
C VAL A 102 -13.48 8.07 -2.96
N ASP A 103 -12.53 8.44 -3.81
CA ASP A 103 -12.75 9.22 -5.03
C ASP A 103 -13.19 8.38 -6.23
N THR A 104 -12.96 7.07 -6.19
CA THR A 104 -13.38 6.11 -7.22
C THR A 104 -14.52 5.26 -6.68
N ILE A 105 -15.75 5.73 -6.87
CA ILE A 105 -16.97 5.09 -6.35
C ILE A 105 -17.37 3.88 -7.19
N THR A 106 -16.97 3.84 -8.47
CA THR A 106 -17.21 2.74 -9.39
C THR A 106 -15.91 2.11 -9.84
N CYS A 107 -15.78 0.81 -9.63
CA CYS A 107 -14.71 0.04 -10.24
C CYS A 107 -14.82 0.16 -11.77
N LEU A 108 -13.71 0.38 -12.47
CA LEU A 108 -13.64 0.51 -13.94
C LEU A 108 -14.33 -0.62 -14.73
N LEU A 109 -14.62 -1.76 -14.10
CA LEU A 109 -15.39 -2.85 -14.66
C LEU A 109 -16.90 -2.54 -14.80
N TYR A 110 -17.40 -1.49 -14.16
CA TYR A 110 -18.83 -1.11 -14.25
C TYR A 110 -19.13 -0.11 -15.35
N THR A 111 -18.14 0.55 -15.92
CA THR A 111 -18.35 1.49 -17.02
C THR A 111 -18.60 0.82 -18.37
N SER A 112 -18.31 -0.48 -18.50
CA SER A 112 -18.63 -1.24 -19.70
C SER A 112 -20.11 -1.68 -19.75
N ASP A 113 -20.74 -1.96 -18.60
CA ASP A 113 -22.15 -2.36 -18.54
C ASP A 113 -23.14 -1.20 -18.72
N ALA A 114 -22.71 0.04 -18.43
CA ALA A 114 -23.54 1.23 -18.61
C ALA A 114 -23.60 1.74 -20.06
N ALA A 115 -22.80 1.16 -20.97
CA ALA A 115 -22.76 1.52 -22.38
C ALA A 115 -23.64 0.59 -23.26
N ASP A 116 -24.18 -0.49 -22.70
CA ASP A 116 -25.01 -1.50 -23.36
C ASP A 116 -26.51 -1.36 -23.07
N GLU A 117 -26.97 -0.27 -22.40
CA GLU A 117 -28.38 0.06 -22.24
C GLU A 117 -28.80 1.24 -23.16
#